data_676b9ca86b407c6bab21a77d937594de
#
_entry.id   676b9ca86b407c6bab21a77d937594de
#
_cell.length_a   1.000
_cell.length_b   1.000
_cell.length_c   1.000
_cell.angle_alpha   90.00
_cell.angle_beta   90.00
_cell.angle_gamma   90.00
#
_symmetry.space_group_name_H-M   'P 1'
#
loop_
_entity.id
_entity.type
_entity.pdbx_description
1 polymer ?
#
loop_
_entity_poly.entity_id
_entity_poly.type
_entity_poly.pdbx_seq_one_letter_code
_entity_poly.pdbx_strand_id
1 'polypeptide(L)'
;MTSMTVRSEQACFGGTIGFYSHASAETGTEMRFSVFVPPNASARPVPSLYFLAGLTCTEETFMIKANALRHAAQSELVLVAPDTSPRGLGLPGEDDDWDFVTGAGFYLDATQAPWSAHYR
;
A
#
# COMPACT_ATOMS: atom_id res chain seq x y z
N MET A 1 1.41 18.45 -8.13
CA MET A 1 2.18 17.42 -7.37
C MET A 1 1.31 16.90 -6.25
N THR A 2 1.16 15.59 -6.16
CA THR A 2 0.39 14.98 -5.07
C THR A 2 1.19 15.07 -3.77
N SER A 3 0.58 15.64 -2.73
CA SER A 3 1.21 15.71 -1.42
C SER A 3 1.08 14.36 -0.71
N MET A 4 2.14 13.92 -0.06
CA MET A 4 2.16 12.71 0.77
C MET A 4 2.01 13.11 2.23
N THR A 5 1.17 12.42 2.95
CA THR A 5 0.99 12.59 4.40
C THR A 5 1.70 11.46 5.12
N VAL A 6 2.56 11.82 6.07
CA VAL A 6 3.20 10.85 6.98
C VAL A 6 2.20 10.51 8.07
N ARG A 7 1.83 9.23 8.17
CA ARG A 7 0.95 8.72 9.22
C ARG A 7 1.74 8.24 10.43
N SER A 8 2.82 7.52 10.20
CA SER A 8 3.80 7.16 11.23
C SER A 8 5.12 6.76 10.61
N GLU A 9 6.20 6.94 11.35
CA GLU A 9 7.54 6.47 11.01
C GLU A 9 8.22 5.96 12.26
N GLN A 10 8.94 4.85 12.16
CA GLN A 10 9.61 4.23 13.29
C GLN A 10 10.94 3.65 12.85
N ALA A 11 11.94 3.71 13.71
CA ALA A 11 13.21 3.02 13.53
C ALA A 11 12.98 1.51 13.57
N CYS A 12 13.58 0.79 12.64
CA CYS A 12 13.39 -0.66 12.52
C CYS A 12 14.61 -1.28 11.85
N PHE A 13 15.28 -2.22 12.52
CA PHE A 13 16.48 -2.91 12.02
C PHE A 13 17.54 -1.98 11.40
N GLY A 14 17.77 -0.82 12.03
CA GLY A 14 18.71 0.18 11.55
C GLY A 14 18.20 1.06 10.40
N GLY A 15 17.06 0.74 9.83
CA GLY A 15 16.34 1.52 8.82
C GLY A 15 15.09 2.17 9.38
N THR A 16 14.13 2.44 8.53
CA THR A 16 12.87 3.09 8.88
C THR A 16 11.69 2.37 8.23
N ILE A 17 10.68 2.05 9.03
CA ILE A 17 9.36 1.65 8.53
C ILE A 17 8.41 2.84 8.61
N GLY A 18 7.79 3.20 7.50
CA GLY A 18 6.86 4.30 7.41
C GLY A 18 5.50 3.89 6.84
N PHE A 19 4.46 4.55 7.30
CA PHE A 19 3.08 4.43 6.81
C PHE A 19 2.61 5.80 6.34
N TYR A 20 2.11 5.84 5.12
CA TYR A 20 1.83 7.09 4.41
C TYR A 20 0.46 7.03 3.74
N SER A 21 -0.06 8.20 3.40
CA SER A 21 -1.21 8.32 2.51
C SER A 21 -1.00 9.45 1.50
N HIS A 22 -1.73 9.37 0.41
CA HIS A 22 -1.76 10.42 -0.62
C HIS A 22 -3.11 10.45 -1.31
N ALA A 23 -3.47 11.61 -1.85
CA ALA A 23 -4.62 11.72 -2.74
C ALA A 23 -4.25 11.14 -4.10
N SER A 24 -4.89 10.02 -4.47
CA SER A 24 -4.66 9.37 -5.76
C SER A 24 -5.52 10.02 -6.84
N ALA A 25 -4.88 10.48 -7.91
CA ALA A 25 -5.58 10.99 -9.08
C ALA A 25 -6.30 9.86 -9.85
N GLU A 26 -5.74 8.66 -9.82
CA GLU A 26 -6.29 7.51 -10.56
C GLU A 26 -7.54 6.95 -9.92
N THR A 27 -7.55 6.82 -8.59
CA THR A 27 -8.71 6.26 -7.86
C THR A 27 -9.68 7.33 -7.36
N GLY A 28 -9.26 8.61 -7.37
CA GLY A 28 -10.06 9.72 -6.84
C GLY A 28 -10.27 9.65 -5.32
N THR A 29 -9.44 8.89 -4.61
CA THR A 29 -9.54 8.69 -3.17
C THR A 29 -8.20 8.89 -2.47
N GLU A 30 -8.22 8.97 -1.14
CA GLU A 30 -7.01 8.80 -0.36
C GLU A 30 -6.57 7.33 -0.43
N MET A 31 -5.34 7.10 -0.86
CA MET A 31 -4.72 5.78 -0.89
C MET A 31 -3.58 5.71 0.11
N ARG A 32 -3.39 4.54 0.70
CA ARG A 32 -2.37 4.28 1.72
C ARG A 32 -1.29 3.36 1.20
N PHE A 33 -0.10 3.50 1.73
CA PHE A 33 1.01 2.59 1.44
C PHE A 33 2.01 2.60 2.59
N SER A 34 2.82 1.57 2.66
CA SER A 34 3.91 1.46 3.61
C SER A 34 5.23 1.25 2.89
N VAL A 35 6.32 1.75 3.48
CA VAL A 35 7.66 1.61 2.94
C VAL A 35 8.63 1.26 4.06
N PHE A 36 9.45 0.23 3.85
CA PHE A 36 10.64 0.00 4.64
C PHE A 36 11.86 0.44 3.87
N VAL A 37 12.66 1.31 4.48
CA VAL A 37 13.91 1.82 3.91
C VAL A 37 15.07 1.23 4.70
N PRO A 38 15.96 0.43 4.07
CA PRO A 38 17.08 -0.18 4.77
C PRO A 38 18.16 0.87 5.15
N PRO A 39 19.07 0.56 6.07
CA PRO A 39 20.04 1.54 6.61
C PRO A 39 20.89 2.24 5.55
N ASN A 40 21.29 1.54 4.51
CA ASN A 40 22.25 2.04 3.52
C ASN A 40 21.61 2.74 2.32
N ALA A 41 20.27 2.85 2.28
CA ALA A 41 19.57 3.46 1.15
C ALA A 41 19.84 4.96 0.98
N SER A 42 20.25 5.64 2.04
CA SER A 42 20.66 7.05 1.98
C SER A 42 22.05 7.25 1.36
N ALA A 43 22.90 6.23 1.41
CA ALA A 43 24.28 6.30 0.91
C ALA A 43 24.41 5.91 -0.57
N ARG A 44 23.50 5.06 -1.06
CA ARG A 44 23.51 4.56 -2.44
C ARG A 44 22.13 4.07 -2.87
N PRO A 45 21.82 4.06 -4.17
CA PRO A 45 20.62 3.43 -4.66
C PRO A 45 20.59 1.93 -4.30
N VAL A 46 19.43 1.46 -3.88
CA VAL A 46 19.17 0.05 -3.57
C VAL A 46 17.92 -0.39 -4.33
N PRO A 47 17.79 -1.68 -4.63
CA PRO A 47 16.59 -2.18 -5.31
C PRO A 47 15.36 -2.09 -4.43
N SER A 48 14.20 -1.99 -5.04
CA SER A 48 12.91 -1.99 -4.37
C SER A 48 12.08 -3.22 -4.77
N LEU A 49 11.36 -3.76 -3.79
CA LEU A 49 10.41 -4.84 -3.98
C LEU A 49 9.02 -4.33 -3.60
N TYR A 50 8.08 -4.44 -4.54
CA TYR A 50 6.68 -4.13 -4.32
C TYR A 50 5.92 -5.40 -3.97
N PHE A 51 5.20 -5.38 -2.87
CA PHE A 51 4.32 -6.46 -2.45
C PHE A 51 2.87 -6.03 -2.55
N LEU A 52 2.11 -6.74 -3.36
CA LEU A 52 0.67 -6.51 -3.54
C LEU A 52 -0.09 -7.54 -2.70
N ALA A 53 -0.74 -7.06 -1.66
CA ALA A 53 -1.43 -7.91 -0.71
C ALA A 53 -2.74 -8.48 -1.30
N GLY A 54 -3.16 -9.62 -0.77
CA GLY A 54 -4.36 -10.31 -1.22
C GLY A 54 -5.66 -9.77 -0.60
N LEU A 55 -6.72 -10.55 -0.77
CA LEU A 55 -8.08 -10.25 -0.33
C LEU A 55 -8.12 -9.76 1.13
N THR A 56 -8.82 -8.68 1.38
CA THR A 56 -9.02 -8.01 2.66
C THR A 56 -7.77 -7.40 3.31
N CYS A 57 -6.59 -7.63 2.75
CA CYS A 57 -5.34 -7.10 3.29
C CYS A 57 -5.19 -5.60 2.99
N THR A 58 -4.39 -4.94 3.81
CA THR A 58 -4.06 -3.52 3.69
C THR A 58 -2.55 -3.33 3.53
N GLU A 59 -2.12 -2.07 3.44
CA GLU A 59 -0.71 -1.68 3.43
C GLU A 59 0.06 -2.14 4.69
N GLU A 60 -0.63 -2.46 5.77
CA GLU A 60 -0.03 -2.89 7.03
C GLU A 60 0.26 -4.39 7.08
N THR A 61 -0.55 -5.19 6.39
CA THR A 61 -0.59 -6.64 6.58
C THR A 61 0.77 -7.30 6.30
N PHE A 62 1.39 -6.97 5.17
CA PHE A 62 2.71 -7.53 4.82
C PHE A 62 3.78 -7.13 5.83
N MET A 63 3.84 -5.85 6.20
CA MET A 63 4.85 -5.34 7.11
C MET A 63 4.77 -5.96 8.50
N ILE A 64 3.55 -6.28 8.95
CA ILE A 64 3.31 -6.85 10.28
C ILE A 64 3.51 -8.38 10.28
N LYS A 65 3.04 -9.08 9.25
CA LYS A 65 2.89 -10.54 9.29
C LYS A 65 3.97 -11.32 8.54
N ALA A 66 4.61 -10.74 7.55
CA ALA A 66 5.58 -11.46 6.72
C ALA A 66 6.94 -11.68 7.39
N ASN A 67 7.23 -10.98 8.46
CA ASN A 67 8.55 -10.99 9.12
C ASN A 67 9.71 -10.71 8.14
N ALA A 68 9.47 -9.83 7.17
CA ALA A 68 10.40 -9.59 6.08
C ALA A 68 11.39 -8.45 6.34
N LEU A 69 11.11 -7.57 7.32
CA LEU A 69 11.86 -6.32 7.49
C LEU A 69 13.33 -6.57 7.85
N ARG A 70 13.61 -7.53 8.72
CA ARG A 70 14.98 -7.90 9.06
C ARG A 70 15.76 -8.41 7.85
N HIS A 71 15.12 -9.25 7.05
CA HIS A 71 15.74 -9.80 5.83
C HIS A 71 15.94 -8.71 4.77
N ALA A 72 15.00 -7.80 4.63
CA ALA A 72 15.13 -6.65 3.74
C ALA A 72 16.28 -5.73 4.17
N ALA A 73 16.44 -5.51 5.47
CA ALA A 73 17.57 -4.74 6.00
C ALA A 73 18.91 -5.41 5.66
N GLN A 74 19.02 -6.72 5.86
CA GLN A 74 20.24 -7.50 5.56
C GLN A 74 20.54 -7.56 4.06
N SER A 75 19.50 -7.64 3.23
CA SER A 75 19.62 -7.72 1.76
C SER A 75 19.64 -6.35 1.10
N GLU A 76 19.56 -5.28 1.86
CA GLU A 76 19.55 -3.89 1.36
C GLU A 76 18.44 -3.65 0.34
N LEU A 77 17.22 -4.08 0.68
CA LEU A 77 16.02 -3.92 -0.15
C LEU A 77 15.09 -2.88 0.47
N VAL A 78 14.59 -1.96 -0.35
CA VAL A 78 13.40 -1.18 -0.01
C VAL A 78 12.18 -2.08 -0.23
N LEU A 79 11.28 -2.14 0.75
CA LEU A 79 9.98 -2.80 0.60
C LEU A 79 8.89 -1.75 0.46
N VAL A 80 8.00 -1.93 -0.52
CA VAL A 80 6.84 -1.06 -0.72
C VAL A 80 5.60 -1.95 -0.74
N ALA A 81 4.62 -1.63 0.12
CA ALA A 81 3.34 -2.34 0.15
C ALA A 81 2.20 -1.32 0.07
N PRO A 82 1.61 -1.10 -1.12
CA PRO A 82 0.43 -0.27 -1.24
C PRO A 82 -0.83 -1.00 -0.75
N ASP A 83 -1.82 -0.24 -0.28
CA ASP A 83 -3.19 -0.75 -0.24
C ASP A 83 -3.68 -0.90 -1.68
N THR A 84 -4.17 -2.07 -2.04
CA THR A 84 -4.50 -2.43 -3.40
C THR A 84 -5.96 -2.22 -3.76
N SER A 85 -6.73 -1.60 -2.86
CA SER A 85 -8.16 -1.34 -3.06
C SER A 85 -8.51 0.05 -2.51
N PRO A 86 -9.24 0.87 -3.26
CA PRO A 86 -9.86 2.06 -2.68
C PRO A 86 -10.86 1.66 -1.58
N ARG A 87 -11.05 2.54 -0.61
CA ARG A 87 -11.90 2.27 0.55
C ARG A 87 -12.76 3.47 0.87
N GLY A 88 -13.97 3.21 1.44
CA GLY A 88 -14.83 4.26 1.94
C GLY A 88 -15.42 5.15 0.86
N LEU A 89 -15.69 4.61 -0.32
CA LEU A 89 -16.28 5.35 -1.43
C LEU A 89 -17.74 5.69 -1.21
N GLY A 90 -18.46 4.91 -0.38
CA GLY A 90 -19.90 5.08 -0.15
C GLY A 90 -20.76 4.66 -1.32
N LEU A 91 -20.24 3.81 -2.21
CA LEU A 91 -21.00 3.33 -3.37
C LEU A 91 -22.00 2.25 -2.98
N PRO A 92 -23.17 2.17 -3.65
CA PRO A 92 -24.14 1.12 -3.38
C PRO A 92 -23.53 -0.27 -3.58
N GLY A 93 -23.65 -1.14 -2.57
CA GLY A 93 -23.13 -2.51 -2.61
C GLY A 93 -21.65 -2.65 -2.29
N GLU A 94 -20.94 -1.55 -1.94
CA GLU A 94 -19.50 -1.55 -1.69
C GLU A 94 -19.09 -2.52 -0.58
N ASP A 95 -19.89 -2.61 0.47
CA ASP A 95 -19.59 -3.42 1.66
C ASP A 95 -20.62 -4.54 1.87
N ASP A 96 -21.35 -4.94 0.86
CA ASP A 96 -22.41 -5.96 1.00
C ASP A 96 -21.83 -7.36 1.24
N ASP A 97 -20.68 -7.65 0.65
CA ASP A 97 -19.97 -8.92 0.81
C ASP A 97 -18.50 -8.69 1.17
N TRP A 98 -17.94 -9.57 1.99
CA TRP A 98 -16.55 -9.48 2.47
C TRP A 98 -15.52 -9.70 1.38
N ASP A 99 -15.87 -10.38 0.30
CA ASP A 99 -14.99 -10.75 -0.81
C ASP A 99 -15.27 -9.96 -2.09
N PHE A 100 -16.03 -8.88 -1.98
CA PHE A 100 -16.37 -8.05 -3.14
C PHE A 100 -16.15 -6.56 -2.83
N VAL A 101 -15.46 -5.89 -3.72
CA VAL A 101 -15.16 -4.45 -3.77
C VAL A 101 -14.19 -3.99 -2.68
N THR A 102 -14.64 -3.68 -1.45
CA THR A 102 -13.75 -3.18 -0.40
C THR A 102 -12.74 -4.26 0.01
N GLY A 103 -11.46 -4.00 -0.23
CA GLY A 103 -10.38 -4.96 0.00
C GLY A 103 -10.29 -6.08 -1.04
N ALA A 104 -11.03 -5.98 -2.14
CA ALA A 104 -11.11 -7.01 -3.18
C ALA A 104 -11.10 -6.37 -4.59
N GLY A 105 -10.06 -5.60 -4.89
CA GLY A 105 -9.90 -4.90 -6.18
C GLY A 105 -9.52 -5.80 -7.36
N PHE A 106 -9.09 -7.04 -7.11
CA PHE A 106 -8.69 -8.04 -8.11
C PHE A 106 -7.59 -7.59 -9.07
N TYR A 107 -6.95 -6.45 -8.84
CA TYR A 107 -5.90 -5.87 -9.70
C TYR A 107 -6.36 -5.66 -11.15
N LEU A 108 -7.63 -5.35 -11.34
CA LEU A 108 -8.25 -5.15 -12.65
C LEU A 108 -8.95 -3.80 -12.73
N ASP A 109 -8.94 -3.22 -13.92
CA ASP A 109 -9.72 -2.03 -14.20
C ASP A 109 -11.21 -2.38 -14.29
N ALA A 110 -12.03 -1.66 -13.54
CA ALA A 110 -13.46 -1.78 -13.66
C ALA A 110 -13.93 -1.07 -14.95
N THR A 111 -14.85 -1.69 -15.67
CA THR A 111 -15.35 -1.16 -16.94
C THR A 111 -16.71 -0.48 -16.85
N GLN A 112 -17.40 -0.63 -15.71
CA GLN A 112 -18.76 -0.09 -15.54
C GLN A 112 -18.82 0.93 -14.41
N ALA A 113 -19.63 1.98 -14.63
CA ALA A 113 -19.95 2.94 -13.60
C ALA A 113 -20.80 2.29 -12.49
N PRO A 114 -20.64 2.72 -11.23
CA PRO A 114 -19.74 3.78 -10.76
C PRO A 114 -18.30 3.31 -10.50
N TRP A 115 -18.01 2.03 -10.59
CA TRP A 115 -16.74 1.40 -10.21
C TRP A 115 -15.55 1.86 -11.05
N SER A 116 -15.78 2.07 -12.36
CA SER A 116 -14.73 2.45 -13.31
C SER A 116 -14.06 3.80 -13.01
N ALA A 117 -14.66 4.62 -12.16
CA ALA A 117 -14.05 5.88 -11.73
C ALA A 117 -12.97 5.69 -10.65
N HIS A 118 -12.96 4.55 -9.98
CA HIS A 118 -12.14 4.34 -8.77
C HIS A 118 -11.25 3.10 -8.82
N TYR A 119 -11.65 2.07 -9.57
CA TYR A 119 -10.90 0.82 -9.70
C TYR A 119 -10.13 0.81 -11.02
N ARG A 120 -8.86 1.24 -10.93
CA ARG A 120 -7.92 1.39 -12.05
C ARG A 120 -6.52 0.92 -11.68
#